data_d0a0c9b176bb9e1f2acfe0cff243ac6e
#
_entry.id   d0a0c9b176bb9e1f2acfe0cff243ac6e
#
_cell.length_a   1.000
_cell.length_b   1.000
_cell.length_c   1.000
_cell.angle_alpha   90.00
_cell.angle_beta   90.00
_cell.angle_gamma   90.00
#
_symmetry.space_group_name_H-M   'P 1'
#
loop_
_entity.id
_entity.type
_entity.pdbx_description
1 polymer ?
#
loop_
_entity_poly.entity_id
_entity_poly.type
_entity_poly.pdbx_seq_one_letter_code
_entity_poly.pdbx_strand_id
1 'polypeptide(L)'
;MSSPSYQKQRTTIKFTMMKKIGTIIVLIAIIMIGYCQGISADTQTTESQGTKVNKDESTKVEIGNDLVSVEKNDSVSDIKVGNNELSVLESLEGHKYRFKKHSDDDENPDYRYFDSRRNRFRGHWAGIELGLNNYVTSDRSMVLPDDIDYMTLHSGKSTNFNINFTQLSLGITRHIGFVTGLGLNWNNYRFDGNNNIIKGANGVIEELDPGTNLKKSKLATLFMTFPFMLEMQLHINHNNLSLAAGPIGAIKLSSHTKMVLEDGDKIKSNGDFSLNMLRYGFTGRVGYGNFQLYGTYYKTPLFATGKGPGGVNLYPFEIGIALTFND
;
A
#
# COMPACT_ATOMS: atom_id res chain seq x y z
N MET A 1 -14.01 6.40 -36.97
CA MET A 1 -12.56 6.59 -37.19
C MET A 1 -12.10 7.78 -36.37
N SER A 2 -11.42 7.57 -35.26
CA SER A 2 -10.89 8.65 -34.41
C SER A 2 -9.58 9.18 -35.01
N SER A 3 -9.43 10.51 -35.04
CA SER A 3 -8.28 11.16 -35.69
C SER A 3 -6.94 10.79 -35.00
N PRO A 4 -5.84 10.71 -35.75
CA PRO A 4 -4.50 10.39 -35.22
C PRO A 4 -4.02 11.33 -34.12
N SER A 5 -4.48 12.58 -34.10
CA SER A 5 -4.14 13.59 -33.07
C SER A 5 -4.73 13.24 -31.70
N TYR A 6 -5.92 12.65 -31.63
CA TYR A 6 -6.58 12.27 -30.38
C TYR A 6 -5.88 11.07 -29.70
N GLN A 7 -5.41 10.11 -30.49
CA GLN A 7 -4.62 8.97 -30.00
C GLN A 7 -3.29 9.44 -29.43
N LYS A 8 -2.60 10.36 -30.09
CA LYS A 8 -1.30 10.90 -29.66
C LYS A 8 -1.43 11.69 -28.34
N GLN A 9 -2.51 12.45 -28.17
CA GLN A 9 -2.78 13.23 -26.95
C GLN A 9 -3.12 12.31 -25.75
N ARG A 10 -3.89 11.24 -25.95
CA ARG A 10 -4.19 10.24 -24.90
C ARG A 10 -2.93 9.49 -24.45
N THR A 11 -2.03 9.15 -25.35
CA THR A 11 -0.78 8.48 -25.05
C THR A 11 0.15 9.38 -24.26
N THR A 12 0.23 10.67 -24.59
CA THR A 12 1.07 11.66 -23.88
C THR A 12 0.57 11.90 -22.46
N ILE A 13 -0.75 12.00 -22.24
CA ILE A 13 -1.33 12.19 -20.89
C ILE A 13 -1.10 10.96 -20.02
N LYS A 14 -1.30 9.74 -20.53
CA LYS A 14 -0.99 8.49 -19.80
C LYS A 14 0.49 8.42 -19.42
N PHE A 15 1.36 8.80 -20.33
CA PHE A 15 2.82 8.75 -20.14
C PHE A 15 3.29 9.75 -19.06
N THR A 16 2.77 10.98 -19.06
CA THR A 16 3.10 12.00 -18.05
C THR A 16 2.58 11.63 -16.67
N MET A 17 1.41 11.00 -16.59
CA MET A 17 0.83 10.54 -15.33
C MET A 17 1.62 9.36 -14.73
N MET A 18 2.05 8.40 -15.55
CA MET A 18 2.92 7.29 -15.11
C MET A 18 4.29 7.76 -14.63
N LYS A 19 4.90 8.76 -15.28
CA LYS A 19 6.17 9.36 -14.84
C LYS A 19 6.08 9.96 -13.44
N LYS A 20 5.03 10.71 -13.14
CA LYS A 20 4.80 11.31 -11.81
C LYS A 20 4.56 10.26 -10.71
N ILE A 21 3.84 9.20 -11.03
CA ILE A 21 3.54 8.11 -10.10
C ILE A 21 4.80 7.30 -9.75
N GLY A 22 5.67 7.00 -10.74
CA GLY A 22 6.94 6.32 -10.50
C GLY A 22 7.84 7.05 -9.51
N THR A 23 7.94 8.37 -9.62
CA THR A 23 8.74 9.21 -8.72
C THR A 23 8.20 9.20 -7.28
N ILE A 24 6.88 9.21 -7.11
CA ILE A 24 6.24 9.16 -5.80
C ILE A 24 6.47 7.80 -5.12
N ILE A 25 6.41 6.70 -5.87
CA ILE A 25 6.63 5.33 -5.32
C ILE A 25 8.06 5.17 -4.80
N VAL A 26 9.05 5.68 -5.53
CA VAL A 26 10.46 5.65 -5.11
C VAL A 26 10.67 6.49 -3.84
N LEU A 27 10.05 7.66 -3.74
CA LEU A 27 10.14 8.51 -2.56
C LEU A 27 9.53 7.84 -1.31
N ILE A 28 8.39 7.17 -1.47
CA ILE A 28 7.71 6.43 -0.40
C ILE A 28 8.53 5.22 0.05
N ALA A 29 9.15 4.48 -0.88
CA ALA A 29 10.03 3.35 -0.56
C ALA A 29 11.25 3.79 0.26
N ILE A 30 11.86 4.94 -0.08
CA ILE A 30 13.01 5.51 0.64
C ILE A 30 12.61 5.94 2.06
N ILE A 31 11.44 6.58 2.22
CA ILE A 31 10.91 6.99 3.53
C ILE A 31 10.64 5.75 4.42
N MET A 32 10.10 4.67 3.85
CA MET A 32 9.81 3.43 4.59
C MET A 32 11.10 2.72 5.05
N ILE A 33 12.18 2.73 4.25
CA ILE A 33 13.49 2.16 4.61
C ILE A 33 14.12 2.97 5.75
N GLY A 34 14.01 4.30 5.74
CA GLY A 34 14.51 5.17 6.81
C GLY A 34 13.81 4.95 8.16
N TYR A 35 12.50 4.69 8.16
CA TYR A 35 11.74 4.40 9.38
C TYR A 35 12.03 3.02 10.00
N CYS A 36 12.43 2.03 9.21
CA CYS A 36 12.80 0.70 9.72
C CYS A 36 14.15 0.65 10.48
N GLN A 37 14.99 1.67 10.33
CA GLN A 37 16.34 1.66 10.92
C GLN A 37 16.48 2.45 12.23
N GLY A 38 15.37 2.94 12.83
CA GLY A 38 15.39 3.48 14.21
C GLY A 38 16.39 4.61 14.43
N ILE A 39 16.52 5.56 13.52
CA ILE A 39 17.38 6.74 13.70
C ILE A 39 16.59 7.76 14.51
N SER A 40 16.97 7.94 15.78
CA SER A 40 16.62 9.12 16.57
C SER A 40 17.30 10.33 15.91
N ALA A 41 16.53 11.11 15.18
CA ALA A 41 17.02 12.38 14.65
C ALA A 41 16.79 13.46 15.70
N ASP A 42 17.86 13.91 16.36
CA ASP A 42 17.90 15.22 17.03
C ASP A 42 17.66 16.30 15.98
N THR A 43 16.59 17.05 16.19
CA THR A 43 16.20 18.15 15.31
C THR A 43 17.14 19.34 15.58
N GLN A 44 18.19 19.47 14.78
CA GLN A 44 18.84 20.77 14.58
C GLN A 44 18.38 21.38 13.27
N THR A 45 17.65 22.45 13.41
CA THR A 45 17.22 23.34 12.32
C THR A 45 18.46 23.98 11.69
N THR A 46 18.79 23.61 10.47
CA THR A 46 19.76 24.36 9.65
C THR A 46 19.06 24.83 8.39
N GLU A 47 19.13 26.14 8.16
CA GLU A 47 18.51 26.90 7.11
C GLU A 47 18.83 26.38 5.71
N SER A 48 17.82 26.46 4.86
CA SER A 48 17.85 26.19 3.43
C SER A 48 18.91 27.02 2.70
N GLN A 49 19.85 26.36 2.03
CA GLN A 49 20.61 26.99 0.96
C GLN A 49 20.15 26.50 -0.41
N GLY A 50 19.76 27.48 -1.15
CA GLY A 50 19.40 27.68 -2.52
C GLY A 50 19.54 26.55 -3.54
N THR A 51 18.44 26.24 -4.16
CA THR A 51 18.34 25.55 -5.44
C THR A 51 19.00 26.40 -6.54
N LYS A 52 20.18 26.01 -7.01
CA LYS A 52 20.73 26.56 -8.27
C LYS A 52 20.12 25.77 -9.43
N VAL A 53 19.22 26.40 -10.13
CA VAL A 53 18.72 25.92 -11.43
C VAL A 53 19.75 26.25 -12.48
N ASN A 54 20.54 25.29 -12.91
CA ASN A 54 21.31 25.36 -14.14
C ASN A 54 20.42 24.93 -15.31
N LYS A 55 20.43 25.74 -16.36
CA LYS A 55 19.61 25.63 -17.56
C LYS A 55 20.30 24.72 -18.60
N ASP A 56 20.55 23.45 -18.25
CA ASP A 56 20.82 22.35 -19.18
C ASP A 56 19.87 21.21 -18.81
N GLU A 57 19.41 20.45 -19.80
CA GLU A 57 18.27 19.52 -19.77
C GLU A 57 18.34 18.33 -18.77
N SER A 58 19.20 18.41 -17.77
CA SER A 58 19.32 17.41 -16.70
C SER A 58 18.85 17.97 -15.37
N THR A 59 17.95 17.22 -14.68
CA THR A 59 17.51 17.55 -13.32
C THR A 59 18.28 16.69 -12.35
N LYS A 60 19.10 17.30 -11.49
CA LYS A 60 19.83 16.61 -10.42
C LYS A 60 19.21 16.96 -9.06
N VAL A 61 18.87 15.94 -8.27
CA VAL A 61 18.37 16.08 -6.89
C VAL A 61 19.31 15.30 -5.98
N GLU A 62 19.91 15.99 -5.00
CA GLU A 62 20.77 15.41 -3.97
C GLU A 62 20.13 15.51 -2.59
N ILE A 63 20.18 14.44 -1.81
CA ILE A 63 19.67 14.38 -0.44
C ILE A 63 20.77 13.84 0.46
N GLY A 64 21.23 14.67 1.41
CA GLY A 64 22.17 14.31 2.47
C GLY A 64 23.56 13.90 1.96
N ASN A 65 24.53 14.79 1.95
CA ASN A 65 25.97 14.57 1.68
C ASN A 65 26.27 13.29 0.86
N ASP A 66 25.84 13.24 -0.40
CA ASP A 66 26.03 12.12 -1.35
C ASP A 66 25.36 10.78 -0.98
N LEU A 67 24.48 10.75 0.04
CA LEU A 67 23.83 9.52 0.45
C LEU A 67 22.80 9.04 -0.61
N VAL A 68 22.12 9.95 -1.26
CA VAL A 68 21.21 9.67 -2.39
C VAL A 68 21.29 10.79 -3.41
N SER A 69 21.62 10.46 -4.65
CA SER A 69 21.53 11.38 -5.79
C SER A 69 20.65 10.80 -6.89
N VAL A 70 19.82 11.64 -7.49
CA VAL A 70 18.99 11.29 -8.64
C VAL A 70 19.34 12.26 -9.77
N GLU A 71 19.84 11.72 -10.87
CA GLU A 71 20.16 12.46 -12.07
C GLU A 71 19.31 11.95 -13.23
N LYS A 72 18.65 12.85 -13.95
CA LYS A 72 17.77 12.51 -15.05
C LYS A 72 18.16 13.26 -16.31
N ASN A 73 18.44 12.52 -17.38
CA ASN A 73 18.55 12.97 -18.75
C ASN A 73 17.37 12.45 -19.58
N ASP A 74 17.22 12.91 -20.81
CA ASP A 74 16.09 12.55 -21.71
C ASP A 74 15.82 11.05 -21.85
N SER A 75 16.84 10.22 -21.75
CA SER A 75 16.74 8.76 -21.98
C SER A 75 17.26 7.91 -20.82
N VAL A 76 17.83 8.53 -19.79
CA VAL A 76 18.47 7.82 -18.68
C VAL A 76 18.06 8.48 -17.37
N SER A 77 17.68 7.68 -16.38
CA SER A 77 17.49 8.13 -15.00
C SER A 77 18.44 7.33 -14.11
N ASP A 78 19.41 7.99 -13.52
CA ASP A 78 20.39 7.40 -12.62
C ASP A 78 20.06 7.71 -11.17
N ILE A 79 19.98 6.68 -10.34
CA ILE A 79 19.74 6.77 -8.92
C ILE A 79 20.95 6.17 -8.20
N LYS A 80 21.66 6.98 -7.43
CA LYS A 80 22.77 6.52 -6.58
C LYS A 80 22.32 6.49 -5.11
N VAL A 81 22.64 5.40 -4.43
CA VAL A 81 22.42 5.22 -2.99
C VAL A 81 23.70 4.68 -2.39
N GLY A 82 24.49 5.53 -1.74
CA GLY A 82 25.83 5.19 -1.27
C GLY A 82 26.69 4.67 -2.45
N ASN A 83 27.29 3.50 -2.27
CA ASN A 83 28.18 2.87 -3.28
C ASN A 83 27.41 2.09 -4.39
N ASN A 84 26.08 2.19 -4.46
CA ASN A 84 25.29 1.49 -5.47
C ASN A 84 24.65 2.47 -6.43
N GLU A 85 24.64 2.13 -7.72
CA GLU A 85 24.04 2.92 -8.77
C GLU A 85 23.01 2.06 -9.54
N LEU A 86 21.80 2.58 -9.69
CA LEU A 86 20.74 2.02 -10.52
C LEU A 86 20.45 2.97 -11.68
N SER A 87 20.75 2.54 -12.89
CA SER A 87 20.42 3.29 -14.11
C SER A 87 19.18 2.70 -14.77
N VAL A 88 18.21 3.55 -15.08
CA VAL A 88 17.04 3.20 -15.88
C VAL A 88 17.18 3.84 -17.26
N LEU A 89 17.38 3.00 -18.28
CA LEU A 89 17.49 3.41 -19.67
C LEU A 89 16.12 3.31 -20.35
N GLU A 90 15.57 4.43 -20.79
CA GLU A 90 14.36 4.48 -21.61
C GLU A 90 14.73 4.33 -23.10
N SER A 91 14.21 3.32 -23.79
CA SER A 91 14.34 3.17 -25.26
C SER A 91 12.96 3.01 -25.88
N LEU A 92 12.84 3.31 -27.18
CA LEU A 92 11.60 3.10 -27.96
C LEU A 92 11.10 1.64 -27.92
N GLU A 93 11.95 0.75 -27.48
CA GLU A 93 11.73 -0.70 -27.42
C GLU A 93 11.46 -1.23 -25.99
N GLY A 94 11.50 -0.39 -24.93
CA GLY A 94 11.27 -0.77 -23.53
C GLY A 94 12.31 -0.20 -22.57
N HIS A 95 12.13 -0.49 -21.28
CA HIS A 95 13.05 -0.03 -20.24
C HIS A 95 14.15 -1.08 -20.01
N LYS A 96 15.41 -0.64 -19.94
CA LYS A 96 16.54 -1.45 -19.50
C LYS A 96 17.02 -0.93 -18.16
N TYR A 97 17.20 -1.82 -17.21
CA TYR A 97 17.72 -1.50 -15.88
C TYR A 97 19.17 -1.95 -15.79
N ARG A 98 20.07 -1.05 -15.35
CA ARG A 98 21.47 -1.35 -15.08
C ARG A 98 21.72 -1.15 -13.59
N PHE A 99 22.22 -2.17 -12.93
CA PHE A 99 22.65 -2.09 -11.55
C PHE A 99 24.18 -2.17 -11.49
N LYS A 100 24.83 -1.17 -10.88
CA LYS A 100 26.27 -1.12 -10.68
C LYS A 100 26.52 -1.10 -9.18
N LYS A 101 27.25 -2.10 -8.69
CA LYS A 101 27.81 -2.11 -7.35
C LYS A 101 29.24 -1.62 -7.43
N HIS A 102 29.57 -0.55 -6.74
CA HIS A 102 30.94 -0.07 -6.63
C HIS A 102 31.61 -0.88 -5.49
N SER A 103 32.58 -1.73 -5.83
CA SER A 103 33.53 -2.30 -4.89
C SER A 103 34.84 -1.57 -5.08
N ASP A 104 35.46 -1.14 -3.99
CA ASP A 104 36.66 -0.28 -3.99
C ASP A 104 37.90 -0.94 -4.62
N ASP A 105 37.81 -2.22 -5.04
CA ASP A 105 38.98 -3.01 -5.51
C ASP A 105 38.87 -3.50 -6.98
N ASP A 106 37.85 -3.14 -7.75
CA ASP A 106 37.67 -3.69 -9.10
C ASP A 106 37.77 -2.63 -10.20
N GLU A 107 38.82 -2.70 -11.04
CA GLU A 107 38.96 -1.95 -12.30
C GLU A 107 37.90 -2.29 -13.35
N ASN A 108 37.03 -3.28 -13.12
CA ASN A 108 36.02 -3.72 -14.07
C ASN A 108 34.65 -3.86 -13.39
N PRO A 109 33.77 -2.84 -13.48
CA PRO A 109 32.45 -2.86 -12.83
C PRO A 109 31.56 -3.99 -13.42
N ASP A 110 31.06 -4.86 -12.57
CA ASP A 110 30.12 -5.93 -12.96
C ASP A 110 28.74 -5.34 -13.30
N TYR A 111 28.49 -5.14 -14.59
CA TYR A 111 27.23 -4.62 -15.08
C TYR A 111 26.22 -5.75 -15.27
N ARG A 112 25.20 -5.82 -14.44
CA ARG A 112 24.07 -6.71 -14.65
C ARG A 112 22.93 -5.98 -15.37
N TYR A 113 22.71 -6.32 -16.63
CA TYR A 113 21.57 -5.82 -17.39
C TYR A 113 20.36 -6.71 -17.18
N PHE A 114 19.28 -6.12 -16.67
CA PHE A 114 17.98 -6.76 -16.64
C PHE A 114 17.16 -6.29 -17.86
N ASP A 115 17.07 -7.14 -18.87
CA ASP A 115 16.26 -6.85 -20.08
C ASP A 115 14.81 -7.25 -19.80
N SER A 116 13.94 -6.25 -19.67
CA SER A 116 12.50 -6.44 -19.37
C SER A 116 11.72 -7.15 -20.49
N ARG A 117 12.27 -7.23 -21.72
CA ARG A 117 11.62 -7.94 -22.84
C ARG A 117 11.75 -9.44 -22.76
N ARG A 118 12.83 -9.97 -22.20
CA ARG A 118 13.04 -11.42 -22.06
C ARG A 118 12.23 -12.04 -20.95
N ASN A 119 11.85 -11.29 -19.91
CA ASN A 119 11.07 -11.76 -18.78
C ASN A 119 9.65 -11.19 -18.88
N ARG A 120 8.73 -11.94 -19.48
CA ARG A 120 7.30 -11.63 -19.49
C ARG A 120 6.64 -11.95 -18.14
N PHE A 121 7.31 -11.64 -17.01
CA PHE A 121 6.69 -11.74 -15.71
C PHE A 121 5.65 -10.63 -15.56
N ARG A 122 4.41 -11.01 -15.25
CA ARG A 122 3.31 -10.09 -14.95
C ARG A 122 2.72 -10.50 -13.62
N GLY A 123 2.78 -9.63 -12.63
CA GLY A 123 2.24 -9.89 -11.29
C GLY A 123 0.72 -9.81 -11.26
N HIS A 124 0.13 -10.23 -10.14
CA HIS A 124 -1.32 -10.31 -9.94
C HIS A 124 -1.76 -9.42 -8.77
N TRP A 125 -1.61 -8.09 -8.90
CA TRP A 125 -2.06 -7.13 -7.88
C TRP A 125 -3.23 -6.27 -8.37
N ALA A 126 -3.10 -5.62 -9.54
CA ALA A 126 -4.12 -4.71 -10.06
C ALA A 126 -5.45 -5.44 -10.27
N GLY A 127 -6.54 -4.88 -9.71
CA GLY A 127 -7.85 -5.53 -9.77
C GLY A 127 -8.81 -5.07 -8.70
N ILE A 128 -9.83 -5.86 -8.48
CA ILE A 128 -10.88 -5.64 -7.49
C ILE A 128 -10.87 -6.80 -6.49
N GLU A 129 -11.05 -6.50 -5.21
CA GLU A 129 -11.11 -7.48 -4.14
C GLU A 129 -12.37 -7.31 -3.30
N LEU A 130 -12.94 -8.42 -2.92
CA LEU A 130 -14.10 -8.50 -2.02
C LEU A 130 -13.78 -9.51 -0.93
N GLY A 131 -13.99 -9.13 0.32
CA GLY A 131 -13.69 -10.01 1.44
C GLY A 131 -14.45 -9.66 2.70
N LEU A 132 -14.12 -10.42 3.73
CA LEU A 132 -14.54 -10.22 5.09
C LEU A 132 -13.36 -9.66 5.89
N ASN A 133 -13.66 -8.81 6.86
CA ASN A 133 -12.69 -8.26 7.78
C ASN A 133 -13.13 -8.49 9.23
N ASN A 134 -12.14 -8.60 10.09
CA ASN A 134 -12.30 -8.67 11.52
C ASN A 134 -11.01 -8.18 12.20
N TYR A 135 -10.91 -8.33 13.50
CA TYR A 135 -9.68 -8.11 14.26
C TYR A 135 -9.52 -9.17 15.36
N VAL A 136 -8.30 -9.28 15.84
CA VAL A 136 -7.95 -10.13 16.98
C VAL A 136 -7.26 -9.30 18.05
N THR A 137 -7.31 -9.77 19.29
CA THR A 137 -6.55 -9.23 20.42
C THR A 137 -5.06 -9.54 20.29
N SER A 138 -4.24 -9.06 21.22
CA SER A 138 -2.80 -9.40 21.32
C SER A 138 -2.56 -10.91 21.41
N ASP A 139 -3.47 -11.65 22.03
CA ASP A 139 -3.42 -13.12 22.21
C ASP A 139 -3.94 -13.87 20.98
N ARG A 140 -4.22 -13.16 19.88
CA ARG A 140 -4.79 -13.69 18.63
C ARG A 140 -6.19 -14.29 18.81
N SER A 141 -6.92 -13.88 19.87
CA SER A 141 -8.30 -14.26 20.09
C SER A 141 -9.25 -13.34 19.31
N MET A 142 -10.30 -13.92 18.72
CA MET A 142 -11.45 -13.18 18.18
C MET A 142 -12.52 -12.92 19.26
N VAL A 143 -12.44 -13.63 20.39
CA VAL A 143 -13.29 -13.41 21.56
C VAL A 143 -12.71 -12.24 22.34
N LEU A 144 -13.49 -11.20 22.52
CA LEU A 144 -13.08 -10.01 23.24
C LEU A 144 -13.32 -10.15 24.75
N PRO A 145 -12.56 -9.47 25.60
CA PRO A 145 -12.85 -9.31 27.01
C PRO A 145 -14.24 -8.67 27.26
N ASP A 146 -14.90 -9.00 28.35
CA ASP A 146 -16.27 -8.57 28.68
C ASP A 146 -16.38 -7.03 28.78
N ASP A 147 -15.32 -6.34 29.18
CA ASP A 147 -15.28 -4.88 29.30
C ASP A 147 -15.27 -4.14 27.93
N ILE A 148 -15.00 -4.87 26.86
CA ILE A 148 -14.97 -4.33 25.49
C ILE A 148 -15.82 -5.17 24.52
N ASP A 149 -16.76 -5.95 25.01
CA ASP A 149 -17.62 -6.83 24.19
C ASP A 149 -18.45 -6.04 23.16
N TYR A 150 -18.76 -4.76 23.46
CA TYR A 150 -19.41 -3.83 22.53
C TYR A 150 -18.64 -3.65 21.19
N MET A 151 -17.36 -4.02 21.16
CA MET A 151 -16.54 -4.04 19.92
C MET A 151 -16.74 -5.33 19.12
N THR A 152 -17.49 -6.31 19.60
CA THR A 152 -17.70 -7.57 18.87
C THR A 152 -18.34 -7.31 17.52
N LEU A 153 -17.74 -7.92 16.48
CA LEU A 153 -18.17 -7.73 15.10
C LEU A 153 -19.05 -8.88 14.63
N HIS A 154 -20.07 -8.52 13.85
CA HIS A 154 -20.81 -9.48 13.07
C HIS A 154 -19.95 -9.96 11.89
N SER A 155 -19.20 -11.07 12.08
CA SER A 155 -18.16 -11.56 11.15
C SER A 155 -18.65 -11.73 9.71
N GLY A 156 -19.89 -12.24 9.50
CA GLY A 156 -20.45 -12.42 8.17
C GLY A 156 -20.98 -11.15 7.49
N LYS A 157 -20.99 -10.00 8.21
CA LYS A 157 -21.47 -8.70 7.68
C LYS A 157 -20.41 -7.60 7.76
N SER A 158 -19.25 -7.91 8.32
CA SER A 158 -18.06 -7.06 8.30
C SER A 158 -17.30 -7.35 7.01
N THR A 159 -17.22 -6.35 6.13
CA THR A 159 -16.74 -6.54 4.76
C THR A 159 -15.65 -5.56 4.40
N ASN A 160 -14.73 -6.01 3.57
CA ASN A 160 -13.80 -5.12 2.90
C ASN A 160 -14.00 -5.16 1.38
N PHE A 161 -13.71 -4.03 0.76
CA PHE A 161 -13.71 -3.83 -0.68
C PHE A 161 -12.44 -3.07 -1.07
N ASN A 162 -11.67 -3.62 -2.02
CA ASN A 162 -10.42 -3.00 -2.45
C ASN A 162 -10.43 -2.77 -3.96
N ILE A 163 -9.85 -1.63 -4.36
CA ILE A 163 -9.54 -1.34 -5.76
C ILE A 163 -8.04 -1.11 -5.86
N ASN A 164 -7.34 -2.03 -6.50
CA ASN A 164 -5.91 -1.95 -6.76
C ASN A 164 -5.71 -1.39 -8.17
N PHE A 165 -5.39 -0.11 -8.27
CA PHE A 165 -5.46 0.65 -9.53
C PHE A 165 -4.11 0.84 -10.23
N THR A 166 -2.99 0.55 -9.56
CA THR A 166 -1.67 0.52 -10.19
C THR A 166 -0.92 -0.74 -9.81
N GLN A 167 -0.07 -1.20 -10.71
CA GLN A 167 0.82 -2.33 -10.49
C GLN A 167 2.16 -2.07 -11.18
N LEU A 168 3.23 -2.41 -10.49
CA LEU A 168 4.57 -2.53 -11.03
C LEU A 168 5.06 -3.95 -10.77
N SER A 169 5.49 -4.63 -11.84
CA SER A 169 6.00 -6.00 -11.79
C SER A 169 7.47 -6.01 -12.24
N LEU A 170 8.35 -6.45 -11.37
CA LEU A 170 9.80 -6.55 -11.62
C LEU A 170 10.17 -8.03 -11.67
N GLY A 171 10.27 -8.61 -12.87
CA GLY A 171 10.64 -10.00 -13.06
C GLY A 171 12.12 -10.25 -12.77
N ILE A 172 12.41 -11.17 -11.85
CA ILE A 172 13.74 -11.74 -11.63
C ILE A 172 13.98 -12.86 -12.65
N THR A 173 12.97 -13.68 -12.84
CA THR A 173 12.90 -14.72 -13.86
C THR A 173 11.55 -14.66 -14.57
N ARG A 174 11.25 -15.60 -15.48
CA ARG A 174 9.93 -15.73 -16.10
C ARG A 174 8.83 -16.14 -15.11
N HIS A 175 9.21 -16.73 -13.98
CA HIS A 175 8.32 -17.34 -13.00
C HIS A 175 8.35 -16.66 -11.64
N ILE A 176 9.36 -15.83 -11.37
CA ILE A 176 9.54 -15.18 -10.06
C ILE A 176 9.82 -13.69 -10.27
N GLY A 177 9.16 -12.85 -9.49
CA GLY A 177 9.37 -11.41 -9.53
C GLY A 177 8.78 -10.69 -8.34
N PHE A 178 9.12 -9.44 -8.20
CA PHE A 178 8.51 -8.54 -7.22
C PHE A 178 7.31 -7.84 -7.82
N VAL A 179 6.27 -7.68 -6.99
CA VAL A 179 5.03 -6.99 -7.35
C VAL A 179 4.75 -5.94 -6.29
N THR A 180 4.56 -4.71 -6.75
CA THR A 180 4.14 -3.59 -5.90
C THR A 180 3.08 -2.76 -6.63
N GLY A 181 2.43 -1.85 -5.92
CA GLY A 181 1.40 -1.00 -6.52
C GLY A 181 0.70 -0.12 -5.52
N LEU A 182 -0.41 0.46 -5.95
CA LEU A 182 -1.29 1.27 -5.11
C LEU A 182 -2.70 0.71 -5.15
N GLY A 183 -3.35 0.73 -3.99
CA GLY A 183 -4.75 0.35 -3.85
C GLY A 183 -5.50 1.26 -2.88
N LEU A 184 -6.82 1.21 -2.95
CA LEU A 184 -7.75 1.79 -1.99
C LEU A 184 -8.46 0.65 -1.29
N ASN A 185 -8.45 0.67 0.04
CA ASN A 185 -8.99 -0.37 0.90
C ASN A 185 -10.09 0.24 1.77
N TRP A 186 -11.34 -0.12 1.48
CA TRP A 186 -12.52 0.24 2.27
C TRP A 186 -12.87 -0.89 3.22
N ASN A 187 -12.85 -0.64 4.52
CA ASN A 187 -13.27 -1.57 5.54
C ASN A 187 -14.57 -1.11 6.21
N ASN A 188 -15.49 -2.04 6.40
CA ASN A 188 -16.72 -1.85 7.14
C ASN A 188 -16.73 -2.84 8.30
N TYR A 189 -16.41 -2.40 9.51
CA TYR A 189 -16.48 -3.15 10.74
C TYR A 189 -17.91 -3.00 11.30
N ARG A 190 -18.74 -4.03 11.14
CA ARG A 190 -20.13 -4.00 11.60
C ARG A 190 -20.20 -4.57 13.00
N PHE A 191 -20.62 -3.75 13.96
CA PHE A 191 -20.87 -4.18 15.33
C PHE A 191 -22.04 -5.14 15.40
N ASP A 192 -21.95 -6.12 16.29
CA ASP A 192 -23.00 -7.14 16.50
C ASP A 192 -24.05 -6.66 17.51
N GLY A 193 -23.64 -5.80 18.47
CA GLY A 193 -24.49 -5.22 19.50
C GLY A 193 -25.35 -4.04 19.03
N ASN A 194 -26.23 -3.62 19.90
CA ASN A 194 -27.06 -2.40 19.75
C ASN A 194 -26.32 -1.17 20.26
N ASN A 195 -25.13 -0.93 19.73
CA ASN A 195 -24.20 0.09 20.19
C ASN A 195 -23.43 0.74 19.02
N ASN A 196 -22.73 1.80 19.33
CA ASN A 196 -21.75 2.42 18.46
C ASN A 196 -20.53 2.84 19.29
N ILE A 197 -19.55 3.44 18.66
CA ILE A 197 -18.32 3.92 19.30
C ILE A 197 -18.21 5.43 19.22
N ILE A 198 -17.63 6.01 20.24
CA ILE A 198 -17.28 7.43 20.32
C ILE A 198 -15.84 7.57 20.77
N LYS A 199 -15.21 8.68 20.41
CA LYS A 199 -13.92 9.09 20.96
C LYS A 199 -14.15 9.88 22.24
N GLY A 200 -13.83 9.31 23.40
CA GLY A 200 -13.92 9.94 24.70
C GLY A 200 -12.98 11.14 24.87
N ALA A 201 -13.12 11.86 25.96
CA ALA A 201 -12.36 13.09 26.23
C ALA A 201 -10.83 12.89 26.21
N ASN A 202 -10.35 11.72 26.66
CA ASN A 202 -8.94 11.35 26.65
C ASN A 202 -8.49 10.73 25.32
N GLY A 203 -9.34 10.69 24.32
CA GLY A 203 -9.10 10.06 23.03
C GLY A 203 -9.18 8.53 23.04
N VAL A 204 -9.55 7.90 24.15
CA VAL A 204 -9.83 6.47 24.24
C VAL A 204 -11.18 6.19 23.56
N ILE A 205 -11.30 5.03 22.93
CA ILE A 205 -12.56 4.61 22.34
C ILE A 205 -13.48 4.07 23.43
N GLU A 206 -14.67 4.60 23.47
CA GLU A 206 -15.71 4.28 24.43
C GLU A 206 -16.96 3.83 23.70
N GLU A 207 -17.80 3.06 24.39
CA GLU A 207 -19.12 2.69 23.91
C GLU A 207 -20.02 3.92 23.83
N LEU A 208 -20.82 4.00 22.79
CA LEU A 208 -21.91 4.94 22.65
C LEU A 208 -23.22 4.17 22.65
N ASP A 209 -24.00 4.30 23.76
CA ASP A 209 -25.37 3.85 23.79
C ASP A 209 -26.23 4.80 22.93
N PRO A 210 -26.92 4.31 21.89
CA PRO A 210 -27.73 5.14 21.01
C PRO A 210 -29.08 5.56 21.70
N GLY A 211 -29.43 5.01 22.87
CA GLY A 211 -30.71 5.25 23.55
C GLY A 211 -31.93 4.69 22.80
N THR A 212 -31.72 3.97 21.71
CA THR A 212 -32.77 3.39 20.87
C THR A 212 -32.23 2.16 20.13
N ASN A 213 -33.14 1.34 19.59
CA ASN A 213 -32.76 0.16 18.85
C ASN A 213 -32.15 0.51 17.48
N LEU A 214 -31.04 -0.13 17.15
CA LEU A 214 -30.34 0.03 15.88
C LEU A 214 -30.59 -1.17 14.97
N LYS A 215 -31.00 -0.90 13.76
CA LYS A 215 -30.97 -1.89 12.66
C LYS A 215 -29.57 -2.23 12.24
N LYS A 216 -28.63 -1.26 12.37
CA LYS A 216 -27.25 -1.41 11.91
C LYS A 216 -26.34 -0.36 12.54
N SER A 217 -25.19 -0.82 13.02
CA SER A 217 -24.09 0.04 13.43
C SER A 217 -22.77 -0.44 12.80
N LYS A 218 -21.90 0.49 12.40
CA LYS A 218 -20.59 0.17 11.86
C LYS A 218 -19.58 1.30 11.96
N LEU A 219 -18.31 0.93 12.06
CA LEU A 219 -17.17 1.78 11.76
C LEU A 219 -16.73 1.52 10.31
N ALA A 220 -16.61 2.56 9.51
CA ALA A 220 -16.09 2.49 8.15
C ALA A 220 -14.77 3.24 8.05
N THR A 221 -13.79 2.65 7.38
CA THR A 221 -12.46 3.23 7.18
C THR A 221 -12.04 3.13 5.74
N LEU A 222 -11.25 4.10 5.28
CA LEU A 222 -10.62 4.10 3.96
C LEU A 222 -9.12 4.29 4.12
N PHE A 223 -8.35 3.38 3.54
CA PHE A 223 -6.89 3.43 3.51
C PHE A 223 -6.37 3.39 2.07
N MET A 224 -5.24 4.02 1.83
CA MET A 224 -4.42 3.79 0.65
C MET A 224 -3.36 2.74 0.99
N THR A 225 -3.23 1.71 0.17
CA THR A 225 -2.37 0.54 0.42
C THR A 225 -1.22 0.46 -0.56
N PHE A 226 -0.08 -0.08 -0.07
CA PHE A 226 1.18 -0.24 -0.80
C PHE A 226 1.76 -1.61 -0.48
N PRO A 227 1.54 -2.64 -1.30
CA PRO A 227 2.17 -3.94 -1.12
C PRO A 227 3.59 -3.94 -1.67
N PHE A 228 4.42 -4.84 -1.12
CA PHE A 228 5.69 -5.24 -1.70
C PHE A 228 5.82 -6.76 -1.58
N MET A 229 5.43 -7.47 -2.63
CA MET A 229 5.31 -8.93 -2.61
C MET A 229 6.33 -9.58 -3.51
N LEU A 230 6.85 -10.72 -3.08
CA LEU A 230 7.48 -11.70 -3.96
C LEU A 230 6.40 -12.62 -4.51
N GLU A 231 6.32 -12.73 -5.82
CA GLU A 231 5.36 -13.59 -6.50
C GLU A 231 6.09 -14.66 -7.32
N MET A 232 5.60 -15.88 -7.19
CA MET A 232 6.04 -17.06 -7.96
C MET A 232 4.87 -17.56 -8.80
N GLN A 233 5.13 -17.86 -10.06
CA GLN A 233 4.15 -18.33 -11.04
C GLN A 233 4.59 -19.67 -11.61
N LEU A 234 3.66 -20.62 -11.61
CA LEU A 234 3.82 -21.93 -12.26
C LEU A 234 2.82 -21.99 -13.41
N HIS A 235 3.33 -22.18 -14.62
CA HIS A 235 2.47 -22.32 -15.80
C HIS A 235 1.83 -23.71 -15.82
N ILE A 236 0.51 -23.76 -15.69
CA ILE A 236 -0.27 -25.01 -15.70
C ILE A 236 -1.32 -24.89 -16.80
N ASN A 237 -1.17 -25.71 -17.84
CA ASN A 237 -2.01 -25.66 -19.04
C ASN A 237 -2.00 -24.26 -19.70
N HIS A 238 -3.15 -23.58 -19.71
CA HIS A 238 -3.34 -22.28 -20.35
C HIS A 238 -3.24 -21.10 -19.37
N ASN A 239 -3.08 -21.35 -18.07
CA ASN A 239 -3.07 -20.33 -17.03
C ASN A 239 -1.87 -20.47 -16.10
N ASN A 240 -1.61 -19.44 -15.31
CA ASN A 240 -0.60 -19.44 -14.26
C ASN A 240 -1.25 -19.73 -12.90
N LEU A 241 -0.72 -20.71 -12.18
CA LEU A 241 -0.89 -20.78 -10.74
C LEU A 241 0.09 -19.79 -10.12
N SER A 242 -0.41 -18.82 -9.37
CA SER A 242 0.39 -17.77 -8.72
C SER A 242 0.35 -17.90 -7.21
N LEU A 243 1.48 -17.69 -6.58
CA LEU A 243 1.64 -17.57 -5.14
C LEU A 243 2.44 -16.29 -4.86
N ALA A 244 1.85 -15.36 -4.12
CA ALA A 244 2.51 -14.10 -3.77
C ALA A 244 2.40 -13.86 -2.26
N ALA A 245 3.47 -13.34 -1.66
CA ALA A 245 3.47 -12.93 -0.26
C ALA A 245 4.48 -11.81 -0.02
N GLY A 246 4.19 -10.95 0.95
CA GLY A 246 5.10 -9.89 1.35
C GLY A 246 4.49 -8.87 2.29
N PRO A 247 5.27 -7.87 2.69
CA PRO A 247 4.77 -6.76 3.49
C PRO A 247 3.79 -5.89 2.73
N ILE A 248 2.88 -5.28 3.48
CA ILE A 248 1.94 -4.26 3.01
C ILE A 248 1.90 -3.11 3.99
N GLY A 249 2.01 -1.89 3.46
CA GLY A 249 1.78 -0.65 4.21
C GLY A 249 0.45 -0.04 3.84
N ALA A 250 -0.13 0.77 4.74
CA ALA A 250 -1.33 1.52 4.45
C ALA A 250 -1.38 2.86 5.20
N ILE A 251 -1.96 3.87 4.54
CA ILE A 251 -2.17 5.22 5.09
C ILE A 251 -3.67 5.49 5.16
N LYS A 252 -4.16 5.89 6.34
CA LYS A 252 -5.57 6.26 6.54
C LYS A 252 -5.91 7.52 5.76
N LEU A 253 -6.97 7.46 4.97
CA LEU A 253 -7.51 8.61 4.23
C LEU A 253 -8.75 9.17 4.93
N SER A 254 -9.66 8.31 5.40
CA SER A 254 -10.87 8.75 6.10
C SER A 254 -11.43 7.68 7.02
N SER A 255 -12.27 8.11 7.96
CA SER A 255 -13.05 7.23 8.82
C SER A 255 -14.35 7.88 9.26
N HIS A 256 -15.39 7.05 9.47
CA HIS A 256 -16.66 7.48 10.01
C HIS A 256 -17.41 6.31 10.65
N THR A 257 -18.25 6.61 11.62
CA THR A 257 -19.26 5.69 12.09
C THR A 257 -20.59 5.94 11.38
N LYS A 258 -21.42 4.90 11.28
CA LYS A 258 -22.77 4.98 10.75
C LYS A 258 -23.70 4.11 11.55
N MET A 259 -24.76 4.73 12.08
CA MET A 259 -25.92 4.08 12.70
C MET A 259 -27.11 4.16 11.75
N VAL A 260 -27.92 3.14 11.74
CA VAL A 260 -29.24 3.11 11.10
C VAL A 260 -30.23 2.68 12.14
N LEU A 261 -31.17 3.55 12.47
CA LEU A 261 -32.24 3.34 13.44
C LEU A 261 -33.33 2.41 12.87
N GLU A 262 -34.21 1.89 13.73
CA GLU A 262 -35.29 1.00 13.26
C GLU A 262 -36.29 1.71 12.34
N ASP A 263 -36.55 3.00 12.55
CA ASP A 263 -37.38 3.86 11.70
C ASP A 263 -36.75 4.14 10.32
N GLY A 264 -35.49 3.76 10.14
CA GLY A 264 -34.73 3.91 8.87
C GLY A 264 -33.84 5.15 8.83
N ASP A 265 -33.89 6.01 9.83
CA ASP A 265 -33.01 7.18 9.91
C ASP A 265 -31.52 6.79 9.99
N LYS A 266 -30.70 7.61 9.40
CA LYS A 266 -29.26 7.35 9.27
C LYS A 266 -28.45 8.46 9.91
N ILE A 267 -27.72 8.12 10.95
CA ILE A 267 -26.80 9.02 11.64
C ILE A 267 -25.39 8.65 11.22
N LYS A 268 -24.66 9.61 10.65
CA LYS A 268 -23.25 9.46 10.27
C LYS A 268 -22.41 10.46 11.03
N SER A 269 -21.38 9.98 11.73
CA SER A 269 -20.40 10.80 12.43
C SER A 269 -19.04 10.61 11.80
N ASN A 270 -18.49 11.67 11.21
CA ASN A 270 -17.13 11.69 10.70
C ASN A 270 -16.17 11.99 11.85
N GLY A 271 -15.06 11.26 11.94
CA GLY A 271 -14.09 11.49 13.00
C GLY A 271 -12.83 10.68 12.78
N ASP A 272 -11.81 11.00 13.55
CA ASP A 272 -10.53 10.29 13.52
C ASP A 272 -10.63 8.94 14.27
N PHE A 273 -11.46 8.84 15.30
CA PHE A 273 -11.65 7.67 16.18
C PHE A 273 -10.34 7.10 16.69
N SER A 274 -9.33 7.95 16.92
CA SER A 274 -7.99 7.55 17.36
C SER A 274 -7.40 6.37 16.58
N LEU A 275 -7.79 6.20 15.32
CA LEU A 275 -7.27 5.15 14.43
C LEU A 275 -5.83 5.45 14.05
N ASN A 276 -4.99 4.43 14.00
CA ASN A 276 -3.64 4.58 13.50
C ASN A 276 -3.64 5.13 12.06
N MET A 277 -2.91 6.21 11.85
CA MET A 277 -2.76 6.84 10.54
C MET A 277 -1.96 5.96 9.58
N LEU A 278 -0.89 5.35 10.09
CA LEU A 278 -0.03 4.43 9.35
C LEU A 278 -0.20 3.03 9.92
N ARG A 279 -0.36 2.05 9.08
CA ARG A 279 -0.36 0.65 9.48
C ARG A 279 0.48 -0.19 8.52
N TYR A 280 1.08 -1.22 9.04
CA TYR A 280 1.83 -2.20 8.27
C TYR A 280 1.42 -3.62 8.66
N GLY A 281 1.65 -4.54 7.75
CA GLY A 281 1.31 -5.93 7.94
C GLY A 281 1.90 -6.82 6.87
N PHE A 282 1.32 -7.99 6.72
CA PHE A 282 1.67 -8.96 5.69
C PHE A 282 0.44 -9.34 4.91
N THR A 283 0.61 -9.50 3.61
CA THR A 283 -0.41 -10.02 2.71
C THR A 283 0.11 -11.25 1.98
N GLY A 284 -0.79 -12.20 1.74
CA GLY A 284 -0.51 -13.40 0.96
C GLY A 284 -1.63 -13.65 -0.03
N ARG A 285 -1.29 -14.21 -1.19
CA ARG A 285 -2.22 -14.49 -2.27
C ARG A 285 -1.90 -15.83 -2.90
N VAL A 286 -2.93 -16.55 -3.28
CA VAL A 286 -2.84 -17.75 -4.10
C VAL A 286 -3.95 -17.71 -5.14
N GLY A 287 -3.62 -17.98 -6.41
CA GLY A 287 -4.63 -17.89 -7.45
C GLY A 287 -4.29 -18.64 -8.72
N TYR A 288 -5.29 -18.76 -9.56
CA TYR A 288 -5.20 -19.40 -10.86
C TYR A 288 -5.78 -18.47 -11.93
N GLY A 289 -4.95 -18.10 -12.90
CA GLY A 289 -5.30 -17.04 -13.84
C GLY A 289 -5.61 -15.72 -13.13
N ASN A 290 -6.71 -15.10 -13.47
CA ASN A 290 -7.11 -13.81 -12.91
C ASN A 290 -7.83 -13.91 -11.55
N PHE A 291 -8.15 -15.12 -11.08
CA PHE A 291 -8.84 -15.34 -9.83
C PHE A 291 -7.86 -15.66 -8.71
N GLN A 292 -7.95 -14.93 -7.58
CA GLN A 292 -7.07 -15.06 -6.43
C GLN A 292 -7.85 -15.18 -5.14
N LEU A 293 -7.35 -15.98 -4.21
CA LEU A 293 -7.67 -15.89 -2.79
C LEU A 293 -6.59 -15.03 -2.13
N TYR A 294 -6.97 -14.14 -1.23
CA TYR A 294 -6.01 -13.33 -0.49
C TYR A 294 -6.32 -13.31 1.00
N GLY A 295 -5.28 -13.06 1.78
CA GLY A 295 -5.36 -12.76 3.19
C GLY A 295 -4.36 -11.69 3.57
N THR A 296 -4.78 -10.75 4.43
CA THR A 296 -3.93 -9.67 4.94
C THR A 296 -4.08 -9.59 6.45
N TYR A 297 -2.97 -9.49 7.16
CA TYR A 297 -2.92 -9.29 8.61
C TYR A 297 -2.05 -8.08 8.93
N TYR A 298 -2.62 -7.12 9.67
CA TYR A 298 -1.91 -5.92 10.08
C TYR A 298 -1.30 -6.12 11.47
N LYS A 299 0.01 -5.87 11.59
CA LYS A 299 0.74 -5.87 12.86
C LYS A 299 0.57 -4.57 13.65
N THR A 300 0.15 -3.51 12.99
CA THR A 300 -0.23 -2.27 13.65
C THR A 300 -1.65 -2.40 14.17
N PRO A 301 -1.91 -2.10 15.47
CA PRO A 301 -3.25 -2.08 16.00
C PRO A 301 -4.17 -1.12 15.23
N LEU A 302 -5.47 -1.37 15.26
CA LEU A 302 -6.48 -0.52 14.61
C LEU A 302 -6.47 0.91 15.19
N PHE A 303 -6.37 1.02 16.52
CA PHE A 303 -6.33 2.28 17.25
C PHE A 303 -4.89 2.63 17.67
N ALA A 304 -4.62 3.92 17.85
CA ALA A 304 -3.36 4.40 18.37
C ALA A 304 -3.06 3.81 19.76
N THR A 305 -1.79 3.71 20.10
CA THR A 305 -1.34 3.09 21.36
C THR A 305 -2.05 3.69 22.57
N GLY A 306 -2.68 2.84 23.41
CA GLY A 306 -3.43 3.24 24.60
C GLY A 306 -4.75 3.98 24.31
N LYS A 307 -5.19 4.00 23.04
CA LYS A 307 -6.45 4.64 22.64
C LYS A 307 -7.54 3.64 22.20
N GLY A 308 -7.18 2.36 22.15
CA GLY A 308 -8.16 1.30 21.93
C GLY A 308 -9.20 1.20 23.04
N PRO A 309 -10.31 0.47 22.79
CA PRO A 309 -11.35 0.22 23.78
C PRO A 309 -10.75 -0.49 25.00
N GLY A 310 -11.03 -0.01 26.22
CA GLY A 310 -10.42 -0.53 27.44
C GLY A 310 -8.88 -0.53 27.44
N GLY A 311 -8.22 0.23 26.54
CA GLY A 311 -6.77 0.20 26.33
C GLY A 311 -6.27 -1.04 25.58
N VAL A 312 -7.15 -1.93 25.12
CA VAL A 312 -6.82 -3.17 24.42
C VAL A 312 -6.41 -2.88 22.96
N ASN A 313 -5.37 -3.56 22.50
CA ASN A 313 -4.95 -3.50 21.11
C ASN A 313 -5.72 -4.52 20.25
N LEU A 314 -6.36 -4.03 19.19
CA LEU A 314 -7.10 -4.85 18.22
C LEU A 314 -6.36 -4.84 16.88
N TYR A 315 -5.96 -6.01 16.39
CA TYR A 315 -5.17 -6.19 15.18
C TYR A 315 -6.04 -6.61 14.00
N PRO A 316 -6.23 -5.76 12.98
CA PRO A 316 -7.11 -6.05 11.85
C PRO A 316 -6.55 -7.17 10.95
N PHE A 317 -7.47 -7.96 10.41
CA PHE A 317 -7.19 -8.89 9.33
C PHE A 317 -8.32 -8.92 8.30
N GLU A 318 -7.99 -9.35 7.10
CA GLU A 318 -8.87 -9.42 5.95
C GLU A 318 -8.63 -10.75 5.22
N ILE A 319 -9.72 -11.35 4.72
CA ILE A 319 -9.65 -12.54 3.87
C ILE A 319 -10.72 -12.43 2.79
N GLY A 320 -10.40 -12.81 1.56
CA GLY A 320 -11.36 -12.68 0.48
C GLY A 320 -10.86 -13.21 -0.85
N ILE A 321 -11.58 -12.81 -1.88
CA ILE A 321 -11.32 -13.12 -3.27
C ILE A 321 -10.94 -11.86 -4.03
N ALA A 322 -10.06 -12.03 -5.01
CA ALA A 322 -9.65 -10.95 -5.90
C ALA A 322 -9.83 -11.39 -7.37
N LEU A 323 -10.23 -10.43 -8.19
CA LEU A 323 -10.20 -10.53 -9.64
C LEU A 323 -9.14 -9.55 -10.14
N THR A 324 -8.06 -10.08 -10.72
CA THR A 324 -6.93 -9.28 -11.20
C THR A 324 -7.08 -8.98 -12.70
N PHE A 325 -6.60 -7.80 -13.11
CA PHE A 325 -6.64 -7.35 -14.50
C PHE A 325 -5.23 -7.49 -15.09
N ASN A 326 -4.90 -8.72 -15.49
CA ASN A 326 -3.64 -9.01 -16.15
C ASN A 326 -3.87 -9.05 -17.68
N ASP A 327 -3.51 -7.96 -18.35
CA ASP A 327 -3.42 -7.90 -19.81
C ASP A 327 -1.99 -8.13 -20.29
#